data_00b276ee8db584be2e8dab989c3417e1
#
_entry.id   00b276ee8db584be2e8dab989c3417e1
#
_cell.length_a   1.000
_cell.length_b   1.000
_cell.length_c   1.000
_cell.angle_alpha   90.00
_cell.angle_beta   90.00
_cell.angle_gamma   90.00
#
_symmetry.space_group_name_H-M   'P 1'
#
loop_
_entity.id
_entity.type
_entity.pdbx_description
1 polymer ?
#
loop_
_entity_poly.entity_id
_entity_poly.type
_entity_poly.pdbx_seq_one_letter_code
_entity_poly.pdbx_strand_id
1 'polypeptide(L)'
;AWLAADPLEYEATARVADAAHRLAELRLAARDAPGAMDAARAGLRLAFNDELLWRDLLTAAHATGQEHVLRSVIGELSARVSLDDVLPRMAPETEALIDELLPSWRSSVA
;
A
#
# COMPACT_ATOMS: atom_id res chain seq x y z
N ALA A 1 -15.42 26.71 -6.96
CA ALA A 1 -14.79 26.40 -6.92
C ALA A 1 -14.48 25.75 -5.82
N TRP A 2 -14.44 25.90 -5.16
CA TRP A 2 -14.32 25.35 -4.26
C TRP A 2 -14.53 24.13 -4.23
N LEU A 3 -14.69 23.88 -5.01
CA LEU A 3 -14.73 22.77 -5.20
C LEU A 3 -13.68 22.04 -4.93
N ALA A 4 -12.63 22.44 -4.94
CA ALA A 4 -11.47 21.82 -4.67
C ALA A 4 -11.52 21.26 -3.32
N ALA A 5 -10.69 20.33 -3.00
CA ALA A 5 -10.67 19.68 -1.74
C ALA A 5 -10.57 20.69 -0.61
N ASP A 6 -11.35 20.48 0.39
CA ASP A 6 -11.32 21.24 1.60
C ASP A 6 -9.92 21.02 2.24
N PRO A 7 -9.18 22.11 2.54
CA PRO A 7 -7.87 21.97 3.18
C PRO A 7 -7.89 21.16 4.47
N LEU A 8 -8.95 21.28 5.24
CA LEU A 8 -9.07 20.51 6.49
C LEU A 8 -9.25 19.04 6.22
N GLU A 9 -10.02 18.72 5.20
CA GLU A 9 -10.25 17.35 4.81
C GLU A 9 -8.98 16.71 4.27
N TYR A 10 -8.25 17.45 3.45
CA TYR A 10 -6.98 17.00 2.91
C TYR A 10 -5.97 16.76 4.06
N GLU A 11 -5.92 17.69 5.01
CA GLU A 11 -5.02 17.56 6.14
C GLU A 11 -5.39 16.38 7.03
N ALA A 12 -6.67 16.14 7.25
CA ALA A 12 -7.14 15.02 8.03
C ALA A 12 -6.75 13.70 7.37
N THR A 13 -6.88 13.61 6.04
CA THR A 13 -6.49 12.41 5.30
C THR A 13 -5.00 12.15 5.44
N ALA A 14 -4.19 13.20 5.35
CA ALA A 14 -2.74 13.08 5.50
C ALA A 14 -2.38 12.59 6.91
N ARG A 15 -3.07 13.07 7.92
CA ARG A 15 -2.83 12.63 9.30
C ARG A 15 -3.21 11.18 9.52
N VAL A 16 -4.31 10.75 8.91
CA VAL A 16 -4.72 9.35 9.00
C VAL A 16 -3.69 8.47 8.32
N ALA A 17 -3.19 8.88 7.16
CA ALA A 17 -2.16 8.14 6.45
C ALA A 17 -0.88 8.03 7.28
N ASP A 18 -0.45 9.13 7.90
CA ASP A 18 0.74 9.12 8.74
C ASP A 18 0.56 8.21 9.96
N ALA A 19 -0.60 8.27 10.59
CA ALA A 19 -0.89 7.44 11.76
C ALA A 19 -0.92 5.96 11.37
N ALA A 20 -1.52 5.64 10.23
CA ALA A 20 -1.60 4.27 9.74
C ALA A 20 -0.21 3.73 9.43
N HIS A 21 0.62 4.53 8.77
CA HIS A 21 1.99 4.15 8.46
C HIS A 21 2.76 3.87 9.75
N ARG A 22 2.66 4.77 10.72
CA ARG A 22 3.36 4.62 11.99
C ARG A 22 2.90 3.36 12.72
N LEU A 23 1.60 3.10 12.73
CA LEU A 23 1.07 1.92 13.38
C LEU A 23 1.54 0.64 12.68
N ALA A 24 1.57 0.66 11.34
CA ALA A 24 2.07 -0.47 10.58
C ALA A 24 3.53 -0.74 10.91
N GLU A 25 4.35 0.31 10.99
CA GLU A 25 5.75 0.16 11.36
C GLU A 25 5.90 -0.45 12.76
N LEU A 26 5.13 0.05 13.71
CA LEU A 26 5.21 -0.43 15.09
C LEU A 26 4.78 -1.89 15.20
N ARG A 27 3.71 -2.26 14.52
CA ARG A 27 3.24 -3.64 14.54
C ARG A 27 4.20 -4.58 13.85
N LEU A 28 4.81 -4.13 12.76
CA LEU A 28 5.80 -4.93 12.07
C LEU A 28 7.04 -5.14 12.95
N ALA A 29 7.48 -4.10 13.64
CA ALA A 29 8.59 -4.20 14.59
C ALA A 29 8.27 -5.17 15.74
N ALA A 30 7.00 -5.27 16.10
CA ALA A 30 6.55 -6.20 17.13
C ALA A 30 6.29 -7.61 16.57
N ARG A 31 6.64 -7.84 15.31
CA ARG A 31 6.44 -9.11 14.62
C ARG A 31 4.97 -9.49 14.47
N ASP A 32 4.12 -8.47 14.39
CA ASP A 32 2.69 -8.65 14.16
C ASP A 32 2.38 -8.27 12.70
N ALA A 33 2.76 -9.14 11.78
CA ALA A 33 2.54 -8.89 10.36
C ALA A 33 1.06 -8.74 10.01
N PRO A 34 0.15 -9.60 10.51
CA PRO A 34 -1.28 -9.39 10.22
C PRO A 34 -1.80 -8.06 10.75
N GLY A 35 -1.36 -7.65 11.94
CA GLY A 35 -1.75 -6.36 12.51
C GLY A 35 -1.20 -5.20 11.70
N ALA A 36 0.01 -5.33 11.18
CA ALA A 36 0.59 -4.31 10.31
C ALA A 36 -0.20 -4.20 9.01
N MET A 37 -0.63 -5.32 8.44
CA MET A 37 -1.49 -5.30 7.25
C MET A 37 -2.80 -4.59 7.53
N ASP A 38 -3.42 -4.88 8.68
CA ASP A 38 -4.68 -4.23 9.06
C ASP A 38 -4.52 -2.72 9.18
N ALA A 39 -3.41 -2.28 9.77
CA ALA A 39 -3.13 -0.85 9.91
C ALA A 39 -2.98 -0.17 8.55
N ALA A 40 -2.21 -0.77 7.65
CA ALA A 40 -2.01 -0.22 6.32
C ALA A 40 -3.34 -0.19 5.54
N ARG A 41 -4.13 -1.25 5.62
CA ARG A 41 -5.44 -1.28 4.95
C ARG A 41 -6.39 -0.24 5.51
N ALA A 42 -6.37 -0.02 6.82
CA ALA A 42 -7.21 1.01 7.42
C ALA A 42 -6.86 2.39 6.87
N GLY A 43 -5.57 2.68 6.72
CA GLY A 43 -5.14 3.96 6.15
C GLY A 43 -5.53 4.08 4.68
N LEU A 44 -5.44 2.98 3.93
CA LEU A 44 -5.78 2.98 2.52
C LEU A 44 -7.27 3.17 2.23
N ARG A 45 -8.13 2.97 3.22
CA ARG A 45 -9.56 3.24 3.04
C ARG A 45 -9.82 4.73 2.79
N LEU A 46 -9.00 5.60 3.36
CA LEU A 46 -9.10 7.04 3.14
C LEU A 46 -8.07 7.53 2.16
N ALA A 47 -6.82 7.11 2.33
CA ALA A 47 -5.70 7.53 1.50
C ALA A 47 -5.36 6.44 0.48
N PHE A 48 -6.32 6.08 -0.33
CA PHE A 48 -6.23 4.91 -1.22
C PHE A 48 -5.16 5.02 -2.32
N ASN A 49 -4.64 6.22 -2.56
CA ASN A 49 -3.55 6.41 -3.51
C ASN A 49 -2.19 6.57 -2.82
N ASP A 50 -2.13 6.38 -1.53
CA ASP A 50 -0.90 6.59 -0.78
C ASP A 50 0.07 5.43 -1.03
N GLU A 51 1.10 5.70 -1.82
CA GLU A 51 2.09 4.68 -2.18
C GLU A 51 2.86 4.15 -0.98
N LEU A 52 3.10 5.00 0.02
CA LEU A 52 3.79 4.55 1.22
C LEU A 52 2.99 3.48 1.95
N LEU A 53 1.67 3.67 2.05
CA LEU A 53 0.81 2.69 2.69
C LEU A 53 0.74 1.39 1.88
N TRP A 54 0.77 1.48 0.56
CA TRP A 54 0.85 0.27 -0.27
C TRP A 54 2.16 -0.47 -0.02
N ARG A 55 3.28 0.26 0.12
CA ARG A 55 4.55 -0.38 0.44
C ARG A 55 4.53 -1.00 1.84
N ASP A 56 3.89 -0.35 2.81
CA ASP A 56 3.71 -0.93 4.14
C ASP A 56 2.93 -2.24 4.06
N LEU A 57 1.87 -2.26 3.27
CA LEU A 57 1.04 -3.45 3.09
C LEU A 57 1.84 -4.57 2.43
N LEU A 58 2.63 -4.25 1.42
CA LEU A 58 3.49 -5.22 0.74
C LEU A 58 4.53 -5.80 1.71
N THR A 59 5.17 -4.94 2.47
CA THR A 59 6.18 -5.38 3.44
C THR A 59 5.58 -6.29 4.50
N ALA A 60 4.40 -5.91 5.01
CA ALA A 60 3.71 -6.72 6.01
C ALA A 60 3.24 -8.06 5.42
N ALA A 61 2.73 -8.04 4.19
CA ALA A 61 2.30 -9.27 3.52
C ALA A 61 3.48 -10.23 3.35
N HIS A 62 4.64 -9.71 2.95
CA HIS A 62 5.85 -10.51 2.83
C HIS A 62 6.26 -11.08 4.20
N ALA A 63 6.12 -10.29 5.25
CA ALA A 63 6.51 -10.69 6.60
C ALA A 63 5.63 -11.80 7.17
N THR A 64 4.45 -12.06 6.58
CA THR A 64 3.61 -13.18 7.01
C THR A 64 4.27 -14.53 6.68
N GLY A 65 5.24 -14.54 5.78
CA GLY A 65 5.88 -15.75 5.32
C GLY A 65 5.01 -16.57 4.37
N GLN A 66 3.86 -16.06 3.96
CA GLN A 66 2.93 -16.75 3.08
C GLN A 66 2.92 -16.07 1.72
N GLU A 67 3.51 -16.72 0.74
CA GLU A 67 3.64 -16.12 -0.59
C GLU A 67 2.30 -15.76 -1.21
N HIS A 68 1.26 -16.55 -0.98
CA HIS A 68 -0.05 -16.25 -1.56
C HIS A 68 -0.64 -14.94 -1.03
N VAL A 69 -0.32 -14.57 0.21
CA VAL A 69 -0.77 -13.30 0.78
C VAL A 69 -0.08 -12.14 0.04
N LEU A 70 1.23 -12.27 -0.16
CA LEU A 70 1.99 -11.25 -0.90
C LEU A 70 1.48 -11.13 -2.35
N ARG A 71 1.26 -12.26 -3.02
CA ARG A 71 0.76 -12.25 -4.40
C ARG A 71 -0.62 -11.61 -4.48
N SER A 72 -1.45 -11.82 -3.47
CA SER A 72 -2.77 -11.22 -3.42
C SER A 72 -2.69 -9.69 -3.35
N VAL A 73 -1.80 -9.17 -2.53
CA VAL A 73 -1.61 -7.72 -2.41
C VAL A 73 -1.05 -7.12 -3.70
N ILE A 74 -0.08 -7.80 -4.31
CA ILE A 74 0.48 -7.35 -5.59
C ILE A 74 -0.63 -7.31 -6.65
N GLY A 75 -1.49 -8.32 -6.66
CA GLY A 75 -2.62 -8.37 -7.57
C GLY A 75 -3.59 -7.20 -7.37
N GLU A 76 -3.90 -6.88 -6.12
CA GLU A 76 -4.77 -5.74 -5.81
C GLU A 76 -4.15 -4.43 -6.34
N LEU A 77 -2.87 -4.23 -6.09
CA LEU A 77 -2.20 -3.01 -6.53
C LEU A 77 -2.10 -2.93 -8.04
N SER A 78 -1.78 -4.04 -8.69
CA SER A 78 -1.68 -4.10 -10.14
C SER A 78 -3.03 -3.84 -10.82
N ALA A 79 -4.10 -4.39 -10.27
CA ALA A 79 -5.45 -4.17 -10.79
C ALA A 79 -5.83 -2.70 -10.67
N ARG A 80 -5.46 -2.08 -9.55
CA ARG A 80 -5.75 -0.68 -9.32
C ARG A 80 -5.03 0.22 -10.31
N VAL A 81 -3.76 -0.05 -10.56
CA VAL A 81 -2.98 0.72 -11.53
C VAL A 81 -3.57 0.56 -12.93
N SER A 82 -4.01 -0.65 -13.26
CA SER A 82 -4.57 -0.93 -14.58
C SER A 82 -5.91 -0.24 -14.85
N LEU A 83 -6.65 0.07 -13.80
CA LEU A 83 -7.94 0.72 -13.95
C LEU A 83 -7.82 2.20 -14.28
N ASP A 84 -6.65 2.77 -14.07
CA ASP A 84 -6.44 4.19 -14.31
C ASP A 84 -5.47 4.38 -15.46
N ASP A 85 -6.02 4.46 -16.67
CA ASP A 85 -5.22 4.64 -17.88
C ASP A 85 -4.55 6.00 -17.94
N VAL A 86 -5.03 6.95 -17.17
CA VAL A 86 -4.50 8.31 -17.21
C VAL A 86 -3.28 8.43 -16.34
N LEU A 87 -3.31 7.76 -15.19
CA LEU A 87 -2.18 7.78 -14.28
C LEU A 87 -1.48 6.47 -14.40
N PRO A 88 -0.44 6.48 -15.03
CA PRO A 88 0.07 5.32 -15.58
C PRO A 88 0.69 4.29 -14.72
N ARG A 89 1.25 4.62 -13.61
CA ARG A 89 2.10 3.63 -13.00
C ARG A 89 2.20 3.77 -11.53
N MET A 90 2.49 2.66 -10.85
CA MET A 90 2.89 2.74 -9.46
C MET A 90 4.24 3.43 -9.38
N ALA A 91 4.58 3.98 -8.23
CA ALA A 91 5.84 4.67 -8.02
C ALA A 91 7.03 3.73 -8.25
N PRO A 92 8.16 4.26 -8.75
CA PRO A 92 9.34 3.43 -8.95
C PRO A 92 9.81 2.72 -7.68
N GLU A 93 9.67 3.37 -6.54
CA GLU A 93 10.03 2.78 -5.25
C GLU A 93 9.18 1.55 -4.94
N THR A 94 7.90 1.60 -5.32
CA THR A 94 7.00 0.47 -5.10
C THR A 94 7.33 -0.68 -6.04
N GLU A 95 7.62 -0.38 -7.31
CA GLU A 95 8.04 -1.43 -8.25
C GLU A 95 9.34 -2.08 -7.79
N ALA A 96 10.30 -1.28 -7.33
CA ALA A 96 11.55 -1.79 -6.82
C ALA A 96 11.35 -2.70 -5.61
N LEU A 97 10.44 -2.33 -4.72
CA LEU A 97 10.13 -3.14 -3.56
C LEU A 97 9.53 -4.49 -3.98
N ILE A 98 8.59 -4.47 -4.90
CA ILE A 98 7.97 -5.71 -5.39
C ILE A 98 9.02 -6.60 -6.05
N ASP A 99 9.89 -6.02 -6.85
CA ASP A 99 10.97 -6.78 -7.50
C ASP A 99 11.87 -7.45 -6.47
N GLU A 100 12.08 -6.81 -5.33
CA GLU A 100 12.88 -7.37 -4.25
C GLU A 100 12.13 -8.47 -3.51
N LEU A 101 10.86 -8.26 -3.19
CA LEU A 101 10.08 -9.19 -2.39
C LEU A 101 9.61 -10.42 -3.16
N LEU A 102 9.32 -10.26 -4.45
CA LEU A 102 8.82 -11.34 -5.29
C LEU A 102 9.32 -11.15 -6.72
N PRO A 103 10.58 -11.54 -7.00
CA PRO A 103 11.18 -11.28 -8.32
C PRO A 103 10.38 -11.77 -9.52
N SER A 104 9.57 -12.80 -9.35
CA SER A 104 8.79 -13.37 -10.46
C SER A 104 7.42 -12.74 -10.66
N TRP A 105 7.12 -11.66 -9.95
CA TRP A 105 5.76 -11.10 -9.95
C TRP A 105 5.26 -10.67 -11.33
N ARG A 106 6.17 -10.18 -12.17
CA ARG A 106 5.77 -9.71 -13.51
C ARG A 106 5.24 -10.85 -14.37
N SER A 107 5.81 -12.03 -14.20
CA SER A 107 5.34 -13.19 -14.93
C SER A 107 3.96 -13.65 -14.45
N SER A 108 3.65 -13.39 -13.17
CA SER A 108 2.40 -13.82 -12.57
C SER A 108 1.23 -12.90 -12.92
N VAL A 109 1.50 -11.62 -13.15
CA VAL A 109 0.45 -10.62 -13.38
C VAL A 109 0.38 -10.14 -14.82
N ALA A 110 1.25 -10.60 -15.65
CA ALA A 110 1.30 -10.19 -17.05
C ALA A 110 0.13 -10.69 -17.89
#